data_deaf050ebe43fa8dae7913a585363ed4
#
_entry.id   deaf050ebe43fa8dae7913a585363ed4
#
_cell.length_a   1.000
_cell.length_b   1.000
_cell.length_c   1.000
_cell.angle_alpha   90.00
_cell.angle_beta   90.00
_cell.angle_gamma   90.00
#
_symmetry.space_group_name_H-M   'P 1'
#
loop_
_entity.id
_entity.type
_entity.pdbx_description
1 polymer ?
#
loop_
_entity_poly.entity_id
_entity_poly.type
_entity_poly.pdbx_seq_one_letter_code
_entity_poly.pdbx_strand_id
1 'polypeptide(L)'
;MKIALVQMDVAHGKPVENKKHVKEMLERALSEKPDVIVLPEMWNTGYALDELDGLADKEGLNSQELLSHFARKHAVAIIGGSVAIEKDGKFYNTTYVYNKSGDLINTYSRVHLFGLMAED
;
A
#
# COMPACT_ATOMS: atom_id res chain seq x y z
N MET A 1 20.77 9.73 5.80
CA MET A 1 19.33 9.49 5.52
C MET A 1 18.74 8.56 6.56
N LYS A 2 17.57 8.90 7.06
CA LYS A 2 16.88 8.08 8.04
C LYS A 2 15.68 7.39 7.40
N ILE A 3 15.60 6.08 7.51
CA ILE A 3 14.52 5.28 6.91
C ILE A 3 13.74 4.61 8.03
N ALA A 4 12.43 4.77 8.03
CA ALA A 4 11.54 4.08 8.95
C ALA A 4 10.88 2.91 8.24
N LEU A 5 11.08 1.71 8.74
CA LEU A 5 10.45 0.51 8.22
C LEU A 5 9.23 0.20 9.08
N VAL A 6 8.05 0.22 8.48
CA VAL A 6 6.81 -0.09 9.18
C VAL A 6 6.60 -1.59 9.17
N GLN A 7 6.53 -2.18 10.37
CA GLN A 7 6.15 -3.58 10.55
C GLN A 7 4.81 -3.61 11.25
N MET A 8 3.85 -4.29 10.65
CA MET A 8 2.51 -4.37 11.23
C MET A 8 1.90 -5.72 10.89
N ASP A 9 0.99 -6.14 11.74
CA ASP A 9 0.18 -7.31 11.45
C ASP A 9 -0.93 -6.88 10.49
N VAL A 10 -0.93 -7.45 9.30
CA VAL A 10 -1.93 -7.16 8.29
C VAL A 10 -3.09 -8.13 8.48
N ALA A 11 -4.29 -7.59 8.75
CA ALA A 11 -5.47 -8.42 8.94
C ALA A 11 -5.92 -9.01 7.60
N HIS A 12 -6.11 -10.32 7.59
CA HIS A 12 -6.50 -11.05 6.39
C HIS A 12 -7.89 -10.61 5.90
N GLY A 13 -7.94 -10.09 4.67
CA GLY A 13 -9.20 -9.72 4.04
C GLY A 13 -9.95 -8.55 4.68
N LYS A 14 -9.27 -7.67 5.40
CA LYS A 14 -9.90 -6.56 6.11
C LYS A 14 -9.28 -5.22 5.72
N PRO A 15 -9.53 -4.74 4.50
CA PRO A 15 -8.87 -3.53 4.01
C PRO A 15 -9.19 -2.27 4.80
N VAL A 16 -10.40 -2.14 5.34
CA VAL A 16 -10.77 -0.96 6.12
C VAL A 16 -9.95 -0.89 7.41
N GLU A 17 -9.84 -2.02 8.12
CA GLU A 17 -9.03 -2.09 9.33
C GLU A 17 -7.56 -1.86 9.04
N ASN A 18 -7.07 -2.47 7.95
CA ASN A 18 -5.68 -2.33 7.56
C ASN A 18 -5.33 -0.91 7.17
N LYS A 19 -6.22 -0.22 6.47
CA LYS A 19 -6.02 1.19 6.12
C LYS A 19 -5.90 2.04 7.37
N LYS A 20 -6.77 1.83 8.34
CA LYS A 20 -6.73 2.54 9.61
C LYS A 20 -5.41 2.28 10.33
N HIS A 21 -4.98 1.03 10.36
CA HIS A 21 -3.73 0.65 11.02
C HIS A 21 -2.52 1.28 10.33
N VAL A 22 -2.50 1.30 9.00
CA VAL A 22 -1.42 1.96 8.24
C VAL A 22 -1.35 3.43 8.58
N LYS A 23 -2.49 4.11 8.66
CA LYS A 23 -2.51 5.54 9.01
C LYS A 23 -1.90 5.77 10.40
N GLU A 24 -2.26 4.93 11.36
CA GLU A 24 -1.69 5.02 12.70
C GLU A 24 -0.19 4.79 12.71
N MET A 25 0.28 3.79 11.95
CA MET A 25 1.70 3.48 11.89
C MET A 25 2.50 4.58 11.18
N LEU A 26 1.92 5.18 10.13
CA LEU A 26 2.55 6.31 9.45
C LEU A 26 2.74 7.49 10.43
N GLU A 27 1.72 7.80 11.21
CA GLU A 27 1.80 8.87 12.19
C GLU A 27 2.83 8.60 13.26
N ARG A 28 2.90 7.36 13.72
CA ARG A 28 3.90 6.97 14.73
C ARG A 28 5.31 7.07 14.18
N ALA A 29 5.49 6.72 12.91
CA ALA A 29 6.81 6.81 12.29
C ALA A 29 7.33 8.24 12.22
N LEU A 30 6.43 9.23 12.14
CA LEU A 30 6.85 10.64 12.07
C LEU A 30 7.61 11.10 13.31
N SER A 31 7.38 10.47 14.46
CA SER A 31 8.07 10.86 15.70
C SER A 31 9.58 10.69 15.60
N GLU A 32 10.04 9.81 14.72
CA GLU A 32 11.45 9.56 14.48
C GLU A 32 12.05 10.48 13.40
N LYS A 33 11.24 11.34 12.81
CA LYS A 33 11.64 12.30 11.77
C LYS A 33 12.36 11.61 10.60
N PRO A 34 11.74 10.60 9.97
CA PRO A 34 12.39 9.88 8.88
C PRO A 34 12.40 10.71 7.60
N ASP A 35 13.34 10.40 6.73
CA ASP A 35 13.35 10.93 5.36
C ASP A 35 12.43 10.12 4.47
N VAL A 36 12.36 8.82 4.72
CA VAL A 36 11.56 7.87 3.94
C VAL A 36 10.87 6.90 4.88
N ILE A 37 9.59 6.65 4.62
CA ILE A 37 8.84 5.59 5.31
C ILE A 37 8.57 4.47 4.31
N VAL A 38 8.85 3.23 4.72
CA VAL A 38 8.62 2.05 3.89
C VAL A 38 7.51 1.21 4.53
N LEU A 39 6.45 0.93 3.75
CA LEU A 39 5.32 0.14 4.20
C LEU A 39 5.49 -1.34 3.81
N PRO A 40 4.75 -2.24 4.46
CA PRO A 40 4.86 -3.66 4.16
C PRO A 40 4.11 -4.06 2.90
N GLU A 41 4.38 -5.28 2.43
CA GLU A 41 3.73 -5.84 1.25
C GLU A 41 2.27 -6.20 1.54
N MET A 42 1.40 -5.94 0.57
CA MET A 42 -0.05 -6.30 0.61
C MET A 42 -0.74 -5.81 1.87
N TRP A 43 -0.45 -4.57 2.24
CA TRP A 43 -0.95 -4.06 3.51
C TRP A 43 -2.46 -3.79 3.52
N ASN A 44 -3.12 -3.72 2.36
CA ASN A 44 -4.57 -3.47 2.34
C ASN A 44 -5.40 -4.74 2.55
N THR A 45 -5.08 -5.82 1.85
CA THR A 45 -5.89 -7.06 1.92
C THR A 45 -5.19 -8.20 2.63
N GLY A 46 -3.87 -8.10 2.84
CA GLY A 46 -3.08 -9.27 3.19
C GLY A 46 -3.13 -10.24 2.01
N TYR A 47 -2.82 -11.48 2.26
CA TYR A 47 -2.81 -12.50 1.21
C TYR A 47 -4.15 -13.22 1.10
N ALA A 48 -5.25 -12.46 1.20
CA ALA A 48 -6.61 -12.97 0.99
C ALA A 48 -6.87 -13.15 -0.51
N LEU A 49 -6.10 -14.01 -1.15
CA LEU A 49 -6.00 -14.08 -2.60
C LEU A 49 -7.27 -14.59 -3.30
N ASP A 50 -8.05 -15.38 -2.61
CA ASP A 50 -9.33 -15.91 -3.12
C ASP A 50 -10.49 -14.94 -2.91
N GLU A 51 -10.26 -13.81 -2.24
CA GLU A 51 -11.30 -12.84 -1.90
C GLU A 51 -11.04 -11.47 -2.50
N LEU A 52 -10.09 -11.34 -3.44
CA LEU A 52 -9.71 -10.05 -3.99
C LEU A 52 -10.85 -9.34 -4.71
N ASP A 53 -11.77 -10.10 -5.30
CA ASP A 53 -12.96 -9.52 -5.90
C ASP A 53 -13.80 -8.88 -4.79
N GLY A 54 -13.93 -7.58 -4.83
CA GLY A 54 -14.63 -6.83 -3.80
C GLY A 54 -13.75 -6.27 -2.68
N LEU A 55 -12.53 -6.79 -2.52
CA LEU A 55 -11.60 -6.30 -1.49
C LEU A 55 -10.46 -5.45 -2.06
N ALA A 56 -10.04 -5.73 -3.28
CA ALA A 56 -8.94 -5.00 -3.89
C ALA A 56 -9.33 -3.54 -4.14
N ASP A 57 -8.34 -2.66 -4.01
CA ASP A 57 -8.52 -1.23 -4.23
C ASP A 57 -8.71 -0.97 -5.73
N LYS A 58 -9.85 -0.42 -6.11
CA LYS A 58 -10.14 -0.17 -7.53
C LYS A 58 -9.18 0.86 -8.08
N GLU A 59 -8.41 0.46 -9.08
CA GLU A 59 -7.37 1.26 -9.73
C GLU A 59 -6.37 1.85 -8.75
N GLY A 60 -6.35 1.36 -7.51
CA GLY A 60 -5.45 1.85 -6.49
C GLY A 60 -5.74 3.26 -6.01
N LEU A 61 -6.92 3.81 -6.33
CA LEU A 61 -7.22 5.21 -6.05
C LEU A 61 -7.21 5.54 -4.57
N ASN A 62 -7.76 4.66 -3.76
CA ASN A 62 -7.83 4.86 -2.31
C ASN A 62 -6.43 4.90 -1.69
N SER A 63 -5.59 3.95 -2.08
CA SER A 63 -4.21 3.87 -1.59
C SER A 63 -3.39 5.06 -2.05
N GLN A 64 -3.53 5.45 -3.32
CA GLN A 64 -2.81 6.59 -3.87
C GLN A 64 -3.17 7.88 -3.15
N GLU A 65 -4.45 8.10 -2.90
CA GLU A 65 -4.90 9.29 -2.21
C GLU A 65 -4.32 9.37 -0.80
N LEU A 66 -4.40 8.26 -0.06
CA LEU A 66 -3.87 8.20 1.30
C LEU A 66 -2.38 8.53 1.34
N LEU A 67 -1.59 7.85 0.51
CA LEU A 67 -0.14 7.98 0.55
C LEU A 67 0.35 9.32 0.02
N SER A 68 -0.25 9.80 -1.07
CA SER A 68 0.10 11.10 -1.65
C SER A 68 -0.18 12.23 -0.66
N HIS A 69 -1.36 12.19 -0.06
CA HIS A 69 -1.76 13.21 0.93
C HIS A 69 -0.80 13.23 2.12
N PHE A 70 -0.50 12.06 2.65
CA PHE A 70 0.38 11.94 3.81
C PHE A 70 1.80 12.43 3.49
N ALA A 71 2.34 12.02 2.36
CA ALA A 71 3.68 12.43 1.93
C ALA A 71 3.77 13.96 1.81
N ARG A 72 2.77 14.56 1.17
CA ARG A 72 2.73 16.01 0.98
C ARG A 72 2.57 16.75 2.31
N LYS A 73 1.62 16.31 3.12
CA LYS A 73 1.30 16.99 4.38
C LYS A 73 2.48 17.00 5.34
N HIS A 74 3.25 15.93 5.37
CA HIS A 74 4.34 15.77 6.33
C HIS A 74 5.73 15.89 5.72
N ALA A 75 5.81 16.20 4.43
CA ALA A 75 7.08 16.37 3.70
C ALA A 75 8.01 15.16 3.90
N VAL A 76 7.46 13.96 3.74
CA VAL A 76 8.20 12.70 3.88
C VAL A 76 7.97 11.84 2.64
N ALA A 77 9.05 11.23 2.14
CA ALA A 77 8.93 10.30 1.03
C ALA A 77 8.35 8.96 1.52
N ILE A 78 7.58 8.30 0.67
CA ILE A 78 6.95 7.02 1.03
C ILE A 78 7.21 6.00 -0.08
N ILE A 79 7.75 4.85 0.31
CA ILE A 79 7.72 3.66 -0.51
C ILE A 79 6.53 2.87 0.00
N GLY A 80 5.48 2.79 -0.80
CA GLY A 80 4.15 2.40 -0.34
C GLY A 80 3.93 0.92 -0.09
N GLY A 81 5.01 0.14 0.09
CA GLY A 81 4.88 -1.29 0.25
C GLY A 81 4.25 -1.87 -1.00
N SER A 82 3.18 -2.62 -0.83
CA SER A 82 2.34 -2.95 -1.96
C SER A 82 0.90 -3.11 -1.54
N VAL A 83 0.00 -2.98 -2.51
CA VAL A 83 -1.44 -3.14 -2.29
C VAL A 83 -2.03 -3.95 -3.44
N ALA A 84 -3.10 -4.66 -3.12
CA ALA A 84 -3.88 -5.34 -4.14
C ALA A 84 -4.81 -4.33 -4.79
N ILE A 85 -4.74 -4.21 -6.11
CA ILE A 85 -5.64 -3.33 -6.87
C ILE A 85 -6.37 -4.13 -7.94
N GLU A 86 -7.52 -3.62 -8.33
CA GLU A 86 -8.27 -4.15 -9.46
C GLU A 86 -8.29 -3.12 -10.57
N LYS A 87 -7.91 -3.55 -11.77
CA LYS A 87 -7.93 -2.68 -12.95
C LYS A 87 -8.32 -3.50 -14.16
N ASP A 88 -9.34 -3.06 -14.89
CA ASP A 88 -9.83 -3.73 -16.10
C ASP A 88 -10.14 -5.21 -15.87
N GLY A 89 -10.72 -5.54 -14.71
CA GLY A 89 -11.11 -6.89 -14.37
C GLY A 89 -9.96 -7.80 -13.96
N LYS A 90 -8.77 -7.26 -13.82
CA LYS A 90 -7.59 -8.01 -13.39
C LYS A 90 -7.09 -7.49 -12.05
N PHE A 91 -6.37 -8.34 -11.33
CA PHE A 91 -5.79 -7.97 -10.04
C PHE A 91 -4.29 -7.82 -10.17
N TYR A 92 -3.76 -6.81 -9.49
CA TYR A 92 -2.33 -6.50 -9.50
C TYR A 92 -1.83 -6.30 -8.07
N ASN A 93 -0.58 -6.67 -7.86
CA ASN A 93 0.15 -6.29 -6.66
C ASN A 93 0.99 -5.07 -7.05
N THR A 94 0.67 -3.92 -6.48
CA THR A 94 1.21 -2.64 -6.96
C THR A 94 1.89 -1.86 -5.85
N THR A 95 3.08 -1.36 -6.15
CA THR A 95 3.82 -0.46 -5.27
C THR A 95 3.78 0.95 -5.85
N TYR A 96 3.42 1.91 -5.01
CA TYR A 96 3.45 3.32 -5.35
C TYR A 96 4.55 4.01 -4.55
N VAL A 97 5.35 4.85 -5.21
CA VAL A 97 6.43 5.58 -4.55
C VAL A 97 6.17 7.07 -4.68
N TYR A 98 6.18 7.76 -3.56
CA TYR A 98 5.90 9.20 -3.49
C TYR A 98 7.11 9.95 -2.96
N ASN A 99 7.37 11.14 -3.53
CA ASN A 99 8.38 12.04 -3.01
C ASN A 99 7.79 12.91 -1.89
N LYS A 100 8.62 13.76 -1.32
CA LYS A 100 8.21 14.63 -0.20
C LYS A 100 7.13 15.65 -0.57
N SER A 101 6.93 15.89 -1.85
CA SER A 101 5.88 16.80 -2.33
C SER A 101 4.56 16.08 -2.57
N GLY A 102 4.53 14.78 -2.36
CA GLY A 102 3.32 13.98 -2.61
C GLY A 102 3.14 13.59 -4.07
N ASP A 103 4.17 13.78 -4.89
CA ASP A 103 4.11 13.39 -6.30
C ASP A 103 4.44 11.91 -6.44
N LEU A 104 3.66 11.23 -7.28
CA LEU A 104 3.92 9.84 -7.62
C LEU A 104 5.11 9.79 -8.57
N ILE A 105 6.24 9.29 -8.09
CA ILE A 105 7.47 9.28 -8.88
C ILE A 105 7.77 7.93 -9.50
N ASN A 106 7.11 6.88 -9.02
CA ASN A 106 7.28 5.55 -9.61
C ASN A 106 6.10 4.67 -9.24
N THR A 107 5.73 3.77 -10.15
CA THR A 107 4.72 2.76 -9.95
C THR A 107 5.28 1.45 -10.46
N TYR A 108 5.16 0.43 -9.63
CA TYR A 108 5.62 -0.89 -9.97
C TYR A 108 4.47 -1.87 -9.77
N SER A 109 4.06 -2.54 -10.84
CA SER A 109 2.92 -3.46 -10.79
C SER A 109 3.28 -4.81 -11.36
N ARG A 110 2.74 -5.83 -10.72
CA ARG A 110 2.86 -7.20 -11.18
C ARG A 110 1.44 -7.79 -11.21
N VAL A 111 1.06 -8.38 -12.34
CA VAL A 111 -0.26 -9.00 -12.44
C VAL A 111 -0.33 -10.16 -11.45
N HIS A 112 -1.47 -10.24 -10.77
CA HIS A 112 -1.69 -11.32 -9.82
C HIS A 112 -2.36 -12.48 -10.53
N LEU A 113 -1.68 -13.62 -10.56
CA LEU A 113 -2.11 -14.79 -11.30
C LEU A 113 -2.77 -15.83 -10.40
N PHE A 114 -3.35 -15.40 -9.28
CA PHE A 114 -3.85 -16.36 -8.30
C PHE A 114 -4.91 -17.31 -8.89
N GLY A 115 -5.73 -16.82 -9.82
CA GLY A 115 -6.71 -17.67 -10.47
C GLY A 115 -6.07 -18.81 -11.24
N LEU A 116 -4.97 -18.52 -11.96
CA LEU A 116 -4.20 -19.53 -12.66
C LEU A 116 -3.45 -20.43 -11.70
N MET A 117 -2.91 -19.84 -10.65
CA MET A 117 -2.17 -20.59 -9.65
C MET A 117 -3.07 -21.50 -8.82
N ALA A 118 -4.30 -21.06 -8.58
CA ALA A 118 -5.25 -21.89 -7.85
C ALA A 118 -5.66 -23.12 -8.62
N GLU A 119 -5.54 -23.07 -9.94
CA GLU A 119 -5.86 -24.19 -10.81
C GLU A 119 -4.68 -25.17 -10.94
N ASP A 120 -3.52 -24.70 -10.60
CA ASP A 120 -2.30 -25.49 -10.64
C ASP A 120 -2.14 -26.30 -9.36
#